data_3e8f51f6266066f135d934ba3d1cccc3
#
_entry.id   3e8f51f6266066f135d934ba3d1cccc3
#
_cell.length_a   1.000
_cell.length_b   1.000
_cell.length_c   1.000
_cell.angle_alpha   90.00
_cell.angle_beta   90.00
_cell.angle_gamma   90.00
#
_symmetry.space_group_name_H-M   'P 1'
#
loop_
_entity.id
_entity.type
_entity.pdbx_description
1 polymer ?
#
loop_
_entity_poly.entity_id
_entity_poly.type
_entity_poly.pdbx_seq_one_letter_code
_entity_poly.pdbx_strand_id
1 'polypeptide(L)'
;MNWLFSPPSLDDLIRLLKAWRFWVLGALAGALLGAALFYIVPPPYRARATVNVDFNLEGAWPQETDRQQFYYLERETRKLEEIVWSDAVMQSVADASGVDVSTLRDKVLSLSQPAEAGWHFYADERDPAQAASIASAWALAFTEQAQEDVAAQAGLNSFIRLDATQVKDLPVQRSISLGTYLFCGSVGFLALSALLVLFVKPKHEQSLVE
;
A
#
# COMPACT_ATOMS: atom_id res chain seq x y z
N MET A 1 30.63 -14.43 23.04
CA MET A 1 29.32 -14.22 22.34
C MET A 1 29.45 -14.18 20.83
N ASN A 2 30.26 -15.04 20.19
CA ASN A 2 30.54 -15.01 18.74
C ASN A 2 29.81 -16.11 17.93
N TRP A 3 28.94 -16.88 18.54
CA TRP A 3 28.27 -18.01 17.91
C TRP A 3 27.05 -17.64 17.06
N LEU A 4 26.50 -16.46 17.20
CA LEU A 4 25.42 -15.93 16.35
C LEU A 4 25.83 -15.73 14.89
N PHE A 5 27.15 -15.65 14.62
CA PHE A 5 27.69 -15.39 13.28
C PHE A 5 28.48 -16.58 12.70
N SER A 6 28.52 -17.74 13.40
CA SER A 6 29.10 -18.94 12.83
C SER A 6 28.08 -19.60 11.89
N PRO A 7 28.51 -20.07 10.70
CA PRO A 7 27.61 -20.78 9.79
C PRO A 7 27.05 -22.05 10.49
N PRO A 8 25.76 -22.38 10.28
CA PRO A 8 25.15 -23.54 10.88
C PRO A 8 25.92 -24.81 10.49
N SER A 9 26.17 -25.67 11.47
CA SER A 9 26.82 -26.94 11.25
C SER A 9 25.87 -27.93 10.53
N LEU A 10 26.42 -28.99 9.90
CA LEU A 10 25.61 -30.05 9.29
C LEU A 10 24.68 -30.71 10.32
N ASP A 11 25.12 -30.83 11.57
CA ASP A 11 24.32 -31.38 12.65
C ASP A 11 23.13 -30.49 13.01
N ASP A 12 23.29 -29.16 12.96
CA ASP A 12 22.18 -28.21 13.15
C ASP A 12 21.15 -28.33 12.04
N LEU A 13 21.57 -28.53 10.78
CA LEU A 13 20.67 -28.77 9.66
C LEU A 13 19.91 -30.08 9.81
N ILE A 14 20.58 -31.18 10.24
CA ILE A 14 19.94 -32.47 10.50
C ILE A 14 18.93 -32.35 11.65
N ARG A 15 19.26 -31.61 12.70
CA ARG A 15 18.32 -31.32 13.82
C ARG A 15 17.10 -30.55 13.35
N LEU A 16 17.30 -29.51 12.55
CA LEU A 16 16.23 -28.77 11.94
C LEU A 16 15.31 -29.70 11.14
N LEU A 17 15.85 -30.53 10.26
CA LEU A 17 15.06 -31.46 9.45
C LEU A 17 14.30 -32.49 10.32
N LYS A 18 14.90 -33.03 11.37
CA LYS A 18 14.24 -33.95 12.29
C LYS A 18 13.09 -33.28 13.08
N ALA A 19 13.18 -31.98 13.33
CA ALA A 19 12.18 -31.21 14.07
C ALA A 19 11.04 -30.68 13.18
N TRP A 20 10.84 -31.20 11.96
CA TRP A 20 9.85 -30.69 11.01
C TRP A 20 8.43 -30.56 11.56
N ARG A 21 8.05 -31.47 12.49
CA ARG A 21 6.74 -31.40 13.16
C ARG A 21 6.57 -30.12 13.99
N PHE A 22 7.65 -29.65 14.61
CA PHE A 22 7.64 -28.39 15.38
C PHE A 22 7.43 -27.16 14.48
N TRP A 23 8.01 -27.15 13.29
CA TRP A 23 7.80 -26.03 12.38
C TRP A 23 6.38 -26.01 11.82
N VAL A 24 5.87 -27.22 11.46
CA VAL A 24 4.49 -27.33 10.96
C VAL A 24 3.50 -26.88 12.04
N LEU A 25 3.67 -27.32 13.28
CA LEU A 25 2.85 -26.87 14.38
C LEU A 25 3.00 -25.36 14.65
N GLY A 26 4.23 -24.84 14.58
CA GLY A 26 4.49 -23.41 14.68
C GLY A 26 3.78 -22.63 13.58
N ALA A 27 3.93 -23.05 12.33
CA ALA A 27 3.26 -22.40 11.19
C ALA A 27 1.73 -22.42 11.33
N LEU A 28 1.14 -23.54 11.76
CA LEU A 28 -0.30 -23.64 12.02
C LEU A 28 -0.75 -22.72 13.16
N ALA A 29 -0.01 -22.70 14.27
CA ALA A 29 -0.30 -21.81 15.39
C ALA A 29 -0.20 -20.33 14.96
N GLY A 30 0.82 -19.99 14.16
CA GLY A 30 0.98 -18.65 13.58
C GLY A 30 -0.14 -18.26 12.64
N ALA A 31 -0.61 -19.20 11.80
CA ALA A 31 -1.77 -18.97 10.93
C ALA A 31 -3.03 -18.69 11.76
N LEU A 32 -3.30 -19.49 12.79
CA LEU A 32 -4.44 -19.31 13.68
C LEU A 32 -4.38 -17.97 14.42
N LEU A 33 -3.20 -17.58 14.90
CA LEU A 33 -3.00 -16.28 15.54
C LEU A 33 -3.20 -15.13 14.54
N GLY A 34 -2.67 -15.25 13.31
CA GLY A 34 -2.89 -14.28 12.24
C GLY A 34 -4.37 -14.12 11.91
N ALA A 35 -5.10 -15.24 11.81
CA ALA A 35 -6.55 -15.20 11.60
C ALA A 35 -7.27 -14.50 12.79
N ALA A 36 -6.92 -14.86 14.02
CA ALA A 36 -7.50 -14.24 15.22
C ALA A 36 -7.27 -12.71 15.21
N LEU A 37 -6.06 -12.27 14.92
CA LEU A 37 -5.72 -10.82 14.83
C LEU A 37 -6.55 -10.12 13.76
N PHE A 38 -6.73 -10.74 12.58
CA PHE A 38 -7.55 -10.18 11.51
C PHE A 38 -9.01 -9.92 11.95
N TYR A 39 -9.59 -10.80 12.77
CA TYR A 39 -10.97 -10.65 13.23
C TYR A 39 -11.09 -9.75 14.47
N ILE A 40 -10.10 -9.74 15.36
CA ILE A 40 -10.12 -8.90 16.58
C ILE A 40 -9.78 -7.44 16.26
N VAL A 41 -8.79 -7.21 15.38
CA VAL A 41 -8.35 -5.88 14.94
C VAL A 41 -8.40 -5.84 13.42
N PRO A 42 -9.61 -5.75 12.84
CA PRO A 42 -9.75 -5.79 11.40
C PRO A 42 -9.06 -4.58 10.74
N PRO A 43 -8.31 -4.79 9.64
CA PRO A 43 -7.73 -3.69 8.88
C PRO A 43 -8.83 -2.81 8.29
N PRO A 44 -8.56 -1.52 8.01
CA PRO A 44 -9.53 -0.63 7.42
C PRO A 44 -9.96 -1.12 6.04
N TYR A 45 -11.10 -0.64 5.59
CA TYR A 45 -11.52 -0.80 4.20
C TYR A 45 -10.81 0.23 3.34
N ARG A 46 -10.36 -0.19 2.19
CA ARG A 46 -9.75 0.64 1.16
C ARG A 46 -10.68 0.75 -0.02
N ALA A 47 -11.09 1.97 -0.36
CA ALA A 47 -11.78 2.31 -1.60
C ALA A 47 -10.79 2.89 -2.61
N ARG A 48 -11.06 2.69 -3.90
CA ARG A 48 -10.22 3.19 -4.99
C ARG A 48 -11.07 3.92 -6.02
N ALA A 49 -10.87 5.23 -6.14
CA ALA A 49 -11.34 6.01 -7.29
C ALA A 49 -10.23 6.14 -8.34
N THR A 50 -10.60 6.34 -9.61
CA THR A 50 -9.65 6.44 -10.71
C THR A 50 -9.96 7.65 -11.59
N VAL A 51 -8.93 8.46 -11.83
CA VAL A 51 -8.96 9.59 -12.77
C VAL A 51 -7.95 9.31 -13.87
N ASN A 52 -8.40 9.31 -15.12
CA ASN A 52 -7.51 9.28 -16.26
C ASN A 52 -6.89 10.66 -16.48
N VAL A 53 -5.58 10.70 -16.60
CA VAL A 53 -4.81 11.90 -16.93
C VAL A 53 -4.17 11.69 -18.29
N ASP A 54 -4.70 12.36 -19.29
CA ASP A 54 -4.15 12.36 -20.65
C ASP A 54 -3.34 13.64 -20.89
N PHE A 55 -2.05 13.50 -21.02
CA PHE A 55 -1.13 14.61 -21.29
C PHE A 55 -1.15 15.07 -22.73
N ASN A 56 -1.85 14.37 -23.63
CA ASN A 56 -2.03 14.68 -25.03
C ASN A 56 -0.71 15.08 -25.74
N LEU A 57 0.28 14.20 -25.63
CA LEU A 57 1.63 14.45 -26.16
C LEU A 57 1.65 14.73 -27.65
N GLU A 58 0.77 14.08 -28.42
CA GLU A 58 0.64 14.27 -29.87
C GLU A 58 0.18 15.71 -30.21
N GLY A 59 -0.73 16.27 -29.39
CA GLY A 59 -1.20 17.64 -29.54
C GLY A 59 -0.20 18.70 -29.05
N ALA A 60 0.54 18.37 -27.96
CA ALA A 60 1.49 19.30 -27.36
C ALA A 60 2.79 19.46 -28.21
N TRP A 61 3.32 18.34 -28.74
CA TRP A 61 4.57 18.34 -29.53
C TRP A 61 4.57 17.29 -30.65
N PRO A 62 4.00 17.57 -31.80
CA PRO A 62 3.94 16.60 -32.90
C PRO A 62 5.27 16.27 -33.57
N GLN A 63 6.36 17.00 -33.26
CA GLN A 63 7.67 16.84 -33.92
C GLN A 63 8.87 16.77 -32.98
N GLU A 64 8.68 16.57 -31.66
CA GLU A 64 9.79 16.64 -30.71
C GLU A 64 10.34 15.28 -30.26
N THR A 65 11.60 15.32 -29.79
CA THR A 65 12.36 14.15 -29.39
C THR A 65 11.86 13.59 -28.05
N ASP A 66 11.96 12.27 -27.86
CA ASP A 66 11.58 11.52 -26.64
C ASP A 66 12.06 12.16 -25.34
N ARG A 67 13.22 12.84 -25.38
CA ARG A 67 13.79 13.48 -24.19
C ARG A 67 12.99 14.69 -23.71
N GLN A 68 12.47 15.51 -24.62
CA GLN A 68 11.67 16.69 -24.26
C GLN A 68 10.28 16.29 -23.76
N GLN A 69 9.70 15.25 -24.35
CA GLN A 69 8.45 14.66 -23.88
C GLN A 69 8.58 14.12 -22.45
N PHE A 70 9.69 13.48 -22.13
CA PHE A 70 9.94 12.97 -20.77
C PHE A 70 9.99 14.12 -19.73
N TYR A 71 10.72 15.20 -19.99
CA TYR A 71 10.79 16.36 -19.10
C TYR A 71 9.45 17.05 -18.94
N TYR A 72 8.66 17.10 -20.00
CA TYR A 72 7.31 17.65 -19.96
C TYR A 72 6.41 16.80 -19.06
N LEU A 73 6.39 15.49 -19.27
CA LEU A 73 5.60 14.57 -18.45
C LEU A 73 5.96 14.69 -16.97
N GLU A 74 7.25 14.66 -16.64
CA GLU A 74 7.70 14.76 -15.25
C GLU A 74 7.26 16.08 -14.62
N ARG A 75 7.40 17.19 -15.34
CA ARG A 75 7.02 18.52 -14.87
C ARG A 75 5.51 18.64 -14.63
N GLU A 76 4.71 18.23 -15.62
CA GLU A 76 3.24 18.36 -15.50
C GLU A 76 2.68 17.37 -14.48
N THR A 77 3.23 16.15 -14.38
CA THR A 77 2.88 15.19 -13.31
C THR A 77 3.11 15.80 -11.94
N ARG A 78 4.26 16.44 -11.70
CA ARG A 78 4.56 17.10 -10.42
C ARG A 78 3.58 18.21 -10.08
N LYS A 79 3.21 19.05 -11.05
CA LYS A 79 2.21 20.10 -10.85
C LYS A 79 0.84 19.53 -10.49
N LEU A 80 0.42 18.48 -11.19
CA LEU A 80 -0.84 17.80 -10.88
C LEU A 80 -0.80 17.18 -9.49
N GLU A 81 0.33 16.62 -9.07
CA GLU A 81 0.52 16.09 -7.73
C GLU A 81 0.43 17.19 -6.66
N GLU A 82 0.99 18.37 -6.92
CA GLU A 82 0.84 19.53 -6.04
C GLU A 82 -0.63 19.96 -5.91
N ILE A 83 -1.42 19.88 -6.98
CA ILE A 83 -2.86 20.14 -6.95
C ILE A 83 -3.60 19.09 -6.12
N VAL A 84 -3.29 17.81 -6.32
CA VAL A 84 -3.90 16.70 -5.53
C VAL A 84 -3.81 16.95 -4.04
N TRP A 85 -2.68 17.48 -3.57
CA TRP A 85 -2.40 17.72 -2.16
C TRP A 85 -2.58 19.19 -1.74
N SER A 86 -3.12 20.04 -2.62
CA SER A 86 -3.36 21.45 -2.30
C SER A 86 -4.35 21.62 -1.16
N ASP A 87 -4.25 22.73 -0.44
CA ASP A 87 -5.17 23.04 0.66
C ASP A 87 -6.61 23.18 0.17
N ALA A 88 -6.82 23.69 -1.05
CA ALA A 88 -8.15 23.83 -1.66
C ALA A 88 -8.81 22.45 -1.86
N VAL A 89 -8.10 21.50 -2.47
CA VAL A 89 -8.61 20.13 -2.66
C VAL A 89 -8.84 19.44 -1.32
N MET A 90 -7.87 19.53 -0.39
CA MET A 90 -8.00 18.89 0.92
C MET A 90 -9.15 19.47 1.75
N GLN A 91 -9.38 20.78 1.69
CA GLN A 91 -10.50 21.40 2.38
C GLN A 91 -11.85 20.96 1.79
N SER A 92 -11.94 20.88 0.46
CA SER A 92 -13.15 20.36 -0.23
C SER A 92 -13.48 18.94 0.22
N VAL A 93 -12.47 18.07 0.34
CA VAL A 93 -12.64 16.69 0.82
C VAL A 93 -13.04 16.66 2.30
N ALA A 94 -12.42 17.50 3.13
CA ALA A 94 -12.74 17.62 4.55
C ALA A 94 -14.20 18.06 4.76
N ASP A 95 -14.64 19.07 4.01
CA ASP A 95 -16.01 19.57 4.08
C ASP A 95 -17.04 18.51 3.63
N ALA A 96 -16.72 17.74 2.60
CA ALA A 96 -17.59 16.67 2.10
C ALA A 96 -17.65 15.44 3.02
N SER A 97 -16.56 15.12 3.72
CA SER A 97 -16.43 13.91 4.53
C SER A 97 -16.61 14.12 6.03
N GLY A 98 -16.45 15.35 6.50
CA GLY A 98 -16.44 15.68 7.92
C GLY A 98 -15.15 15.23 8.65
N VAL A 99 -14.10 14.86 7.91
CA VAL A 99 -12.81 14.43 8.45
C VAL A 99 -11.82 15.59 8.38
N ASP A 100 -11.05 15.79 9.44
CA ASP A 100 -10.04 16.84 9.49
C ASP A 100 -8.93 16.66 8.46
N VAL A 101 -8.46 17.76 7.85
CA VAL A 101 -7.44 17.80 6.80
C VAL A 101 -6.16 17.08 7.22
N SER A 102 -5.69 17.25 8.44
CA SER A 102 -4.48 16.60 8.94
C SER A 102 -4.64 15.08 8.97
N THR A 103 -5.82 14.60 9.41
CA THR A 103 -6.15 13.18 9.45
C THR A 103 -6.25 12.59 8.03
N LEU A 104 -6.85 13.34 7.10
CA LEU A 104 -6.92 12.94 5.68
C LEU A 104 -5.52 12.72 5.11
N ARG A 105 -4.62 13.69 5.25
CA ARG A 105 -3.26 13.62 4.70
C ARG A 105 -2.40 12.52 5.32
N ASP A 106 -2.47 12.35 6.63
CA ASP A 106 -1.52 11.50 7.36
C ASP A 106 -1.95 10.03 7.43
N LYS A 107 -3.27 9.75 7.39
CA LYS A 107 -3.79 8.42 7.77
C LYS A 107 -4.79 7.82 6.79
N VAL A 108 -5.54 8.65 6.07
CA VAL A 108 -6.69 8.20 5.29
C VAL A 108 -6.37 8.07 3.81
N LEU A 109 -5.68 9.06 3.24
CA LEU A 109 -5.49 9.17 1.80
C LEU A 109 -4.14 8.62 1.33
N SER A 110 -4.15 7.95 0.18
CA SER A 110 -2.92 7.55 -0.53
C SER A 110 -3.13 7.59 -2.04
N LEU A 111 -2.15 8.18 -2.74
CA LEU A 111 -2.16 8.32 -4.19
C LEU A 111 -1.24 7.29 -4.84
N SER A 112 -1.68 6.71 -5.95
CA SER A 112 -0.84 5.88 -6.83
C SER A 112 -0.96 6.36 -8.27
N GLN A 113 0.17 6.48 -8.93
CA GLN A 113 0.30 6.96 -10.31
C GLN A 113 0.91 5.85 -11.16
N PRO A 114 0.13 4.84 -11.60
CA PRO A 114 0.65 3.80 -12.49
C PRO A 114 1.01 4.39 -13.86
N ALA A 115 2.10 3.87 -14.45
CA ALA A 115 2.64 4.40 -15.71
C ALA A 115 1.68 4.24 -16.91
N GLU A 116 0.73 3.32 -16.87
CA GLU A 116 -0.05 2.93 -18.05
C GLU A 116 -1.47 3.49 -18.10
N ALA A 117 -2.11 3.80 -17.00
CA ALA A 117 -3.47 4.31 -17.04
C ALA A 117 -3.95 4.85 -15.70
N GLY A 118 -4.19 6.12 -15.67
CA GLY A 118 -4.98 6.75 -14.62
C GLY A 118 -4.30 6.85 -13.24
N TRP A 119 -4.70 7.86 -12.54
CA TRP A 119 -4.31 8.06 -11.16
C TRP A 119 -5.32 7.41 -10.23
N HIS A 120 -4.83 6.67 -9.25
CA HIS A 120 -5.67 5.98 -8.28
C HIS A 120 -5.65 6.72 -6.95
N PHE A 121 -6.83 7.11 -6.52
CA PHE A 121 -7.12 7.80 -5.28
C PHE A 121 -7.65 6.78 -4.29
N TYR A 122 -6.86 6.45 -3.29
CA TYR A 122 -7.25 5.50 -2.24
C TYR A 122 -7.65 6.23 -0.97
N ALA A 123 -8.72 5.74 -0.35
CA ALA A 123 -9.09 6.15 0.99
C ALA A 123 -9.26 4.92 1.89
N ASP A 124 -8.64 4.96 3.07
CA ASP A 124 -8.66 3.90 4.06
C ASP A 124 -9.53 4.33 5.25
N GLU A 125 -10.69 3.66 5.46
CA GLU A 125 -11.61 3.94 6.56
C GLU A 125 -12.21 2.67 7.16
N ARG A 126 -12.75 2.80 8.39
CA ARG A 126 -13.40 1.68 9.08
C ARG A 126 -14.74 1.32 8.47
N ASP A 127 -15.46 2.30 7.97
CA ASP A 127 -16.73 2.13 7.25
C ASP A 127 -16.47 2.08 5.73
N PRO A 128 -16.90 1.01 5.04
CA PRO A 128 -16.72 0.88 3.59
C PRO A 128 -17.42 1.98 2.78
N ALA A 129 -18.58 2.47 3.26
CA ALA A 129 -19.31 3.54 2.59
C ALA A 129 -18.58 4.88 2.73
N GLN A 130 -18.01 5.15 3.90
CA GLN A 130 -17.21 6.34 4.14
C GLN A 130 -15.92 6.32 3.33
N ALA A 131 -15.22 5.18 3.26
CA ALA A 131 -14.03 5.02 2.41
C ALA A 131 -14.35 5.35 0.94
N ALA A 132 -15.47 4.81 0.43
CA ALA A 132 -15.91 5.07 -0.95
C ALA A 132 -16.24 6.55 -1.17
N SER A 133 -16.95 7.16 -0.24
CA SER A 133 -17.33 8.59 -0.31
C SER A 133 -16.09 9.49 -0.33
N ILE A 134 -15.11 9.25 0.55
CA ILE A 134 -13.88 10.04 0.63
C ILE A 134 -13.04 9.89 -0.64
N ALA A 135 -12.84 8.65 -1.13
CA ALA A 135 -12.07 8.42 -2.36
C ALA A 135 -12.71 9.12 -3.57
N SER A 136 -14.06 9.04 -3.68
CA SER A 136 -14.82 9.71 -4.73
C SER A 136 -14.72 11.24 -4.63
N ALA A 137 -14.93 11.79 -3.43
CA ALA A 137 -14.84 13.24 -3.19
C ALA A 137 -13.44 13.78 -3.55
N TRP A 138 -12.37 13.04 -3.18
CA TRP A 138 -11.01 13.44 -3.48
C TRP A 138 -10.71 13.45 -4.98
N ALA A 139 -11.10 12.38 -5.69
CA ALA A 139 -10.93 12.30 -7.14
C ALA A 139 -11.70 13.40 -7.89
N LEU A 140 -12.92 13.72 -7.44
CA LEU A 140 -13.73 14.79 -8.04
C LEU A 140 -13.16 16.17 -7.74
N ALA A 141 -12.82 16.48 -6.50
CA ALA A 141 -12.22 17.75 -6.11
C ALA A 141 -10.90 18.02 -6.84
N PHE A 142 -10.06 16.99 -6.98
CA PHE A 142 -8.86 17.09 -7.81
C PHE A 142 -9.18 17.40 -9.28
N THR A 143 -10.12 16.65 -9.87
CA THR A 143 -10.47 16.84 -11.29
C THR A 143 -11.02 18.24 -11.54
N GLU A 144 -11.88 18.73 -10.66
CA GLU A 144 -12.47 20.08 -10.73
C GLU A 144 -11.40 21.16 -10.63
N GLN A 145 -10.55 21.11 -9.60
CA GLN A 145 -9.47 22.08 -9.42
C GLN A 145 -8.46 22.07 -10.57
N ALA A 146 -8.06 20.89 -11.05
CA ALA A 146 -7.12 20.80 -12.16
C ALA A 146 -7.73 21.30 -13.49
N GLN A 147 -9.03 21.10 -13.74
CA GLN A 147 -9.73 21.64 -14.89
C GLN A 147 -9.85 23.17 -14.81
N GLU A 148 -10.10 23.71 -13.63
CA GLU A 148 -10.09 25.17 -13.40
C GLU A 148 -8.73 25.78 -13.68
N ASP A 149 -7.65 25.15 -13.19
CA ASP A 149 -6.26 25.61 -13.41
C ASP A 149 -5.86 25.53 -14.88
N VAL A 150 -6.30 24.50 -15.62
CA VAL A 150 -6.12 24.40 -17.08
C VAL A 150 -6.87 25.52 -17.79
N ALA A 151 -8.13 25.78 -17.43
CA ALA A 151 -8.97 26.80 -18.05
C ALA A 151 -8.44 28.24 -17.78
N ALA A 152 -7.95 28.47 -16.55
CA ALA A 152 -7.35 29.73 -16.13
C ALA A 152 -5.92 29.95 -16.66
N GLN A 153 -5.31 28.94 -17.30
CA GLN A 153 -3.89 28.90 -17.66
C GLN A 153 -2.96 29.15 -16.46
N ALA A 154 -3.38 28.66 -15.29
CA ALA A 154 -2.71 28.84 -14.00
C ALA A 154 -1.52 27.89 -13.82
N GLY A 155 -0.66 27.77 -14.86
CA GLY A 155 0.58 26.99 -14.80
C GLY A 155 0.49 25.55 -15.33
N LEU A 156 -0.71 24.98 -15.51
CA LEU A 156 -0.91 23.71 -16.22
C LEU A 156 -0.97 23.91 -17.73
N ASN A 157 -0.55 22.89 -18.48
CA ASN A 157 -0.64 22.93 -19.93
C ASN A 157 -2.09 22.72 -20.39
N SER A 158 -2.55 23.55 -21.35
CA SER A 158 -3.91 23.52 -21.90
C SER A 158 -4.26 22.24 -22.67
N PHE A 159 -3.29 21.40 -23.00
CA PHE A 159 -3.51 20.12 -23.67
C PHE A 159 -3.86 18.98 -22.71
N ILE A 160 -3.63 19.15 -21.40
CA ILE A 160 -3.93 18.12 -20.40
C ILE A 160 -5.45 17.94 -20.31
N ARG A 161 -5.89 16.68 -20.36
CA ARG A 161 -7.28 16.28 -20.17
C ARG A 161 -7.39 15.37 -18.98
N LEU A 162 -8.40 15.64 -18.16
CA LEU A 162 -8.72 14.82 -16.98
C LEU A 162 -10.13 14.27 -17.13
N ASP A 163 -10.25 12.97 -16.92
CA ASP A 163 -11.53 12.26 -16.94
C ASP A 163 -11.66 11.37 -15.70
N ALA A 164 -12.66 11.65 -14.87
CA ALA A 164 -12.97 10.88 -13.69
C ALA A 164 -13.72 9.59 -14.10
N THR A 165 -12.97 8.55 -14.47
CA THR A 165 -13.51 7.33 -15.08
C THR A 165 -14.21 6.41 -14.10
N GLN A 166 -13.75 6.33 -12.84
CA GLN A 166 -14.34 5.49 -11.82
C GLN A 166 -14.43 6.23 -10.49
N VAL A 167 -15.54 6.96 -10.31
CA VAL A 167 -15.86 7.73 -9.10
C VAL A 167 -17.18 7.32 -8.45
N LYS A 168 -17.92 6.38 -9.09
CA LYS A 168 -19.15 5.77 -8.57
C LYS A 168 -18.98 4.27 -8.48
N ASP A 169 -19.72 3.63 -7.57
CA ASP A 169 -19.69 2.18 -7.35
C ASP A 169 -18.26 1.64 -7.17
N LEU A 170 -17.50 2.32 -6.30
CA LEU A 170 -16.09 2.05 -6.14
C LEU A 170 -15.84 0.64 -5.60
N PRO A 171 -14.77 -0.03 -6.06
CA PRO A 171 -14.34 -1.28 -5.45
C PRO A 171 -13.81 -1.00 -4.04
N VAL A 172 -14.45 -1.61 -3.06
CA VAL A 172 -14.06 -1.50 -1.65
C VAL A 172 -13.66 -2.87 -1.13
N GLN A 173 -12.46 -2.97 -0.58
CA GLN A 173 -11.94 -4.20 0.01
C GLN A 173 -11.13 -3.89 1.26
N ARG A 174 -10.84 -4.91 2.09
CA ARG A 174 -9.92 -4.71 3.21
C ARG A 174 -8.54 -4.32 2.68
N SER A 175 -7.89 -3.32 3.28
CA SER A 175 -6.55 -2.83 2.89
C SER A 175 -5.49 -3.93 2.96
N ILE A 176 -5.64 -4.87 3.89
CA ILE A 176 -4.81 -6.06 4.03
C ILE A 176 -5.71 -7.29 4.02
N SER A 177 -5.38 -8.28 3.18
CA SER A 177 -6.18 -9.50 3.05
C SER A 177 -5.97 -10.46 4.24
N LEU A 178 -6.97 -11.30 4.51
CA LEU A 178 -6.83 -12.40 5.47
C LEU A 178 -5.64 -13.31 5.11
N GLY A 179 -5.43 -13.56 3.81
CA GLY A 179 -4.29 -14.35 3.33
C GLY A 179 -2.94 -13.80 3.76
N THR A 180 -2.78 -12.48 3.77
CA THR A 180 -1.56 -11.81 4.24
C THR A 180 -1.34 -12.05 5.74
N TYR A 181 -2.38 -11.94 6.57
CA TYR A 181 -2.29 -12.22 8.01
C TYR A 181 -1.93 -13.68 8.28
N LEU A 182 -2.57 -14.63 7.57
CA LEU A 182 -2.25 -16.06 7.67
C LEU A 182 -0.80 -16.33 7.28
N PHE A 183 -0.35 -15.77 6.17
CA PHE A 183 1.00 -15.95 5.67
C PHE A 183 2.06 -15.37 6.61
N CYS A 184 1.91 -14.11 7.01
CA CYS A 184 2.84 -13.46 7.93
C CYS A 184 2.90 -14.16 9.28
N GLY A 185 1.75 -14.58 9.83
CA GLY A 185 1.67 -15.36 11.05
C GLY A 185 2.38 -16.70 10.91
N SER A 186 2.11 -17.45 9.83
CA SER A 186 2.76 -18.74 9.57
C SER A 186 4.27 -18.61 9.46
N VAL A 187 4.76 -17.67 8.65
CA VAL A 187 6.19 -17.47 8.44
C VAL A 187 6.89 -16.99 9.71
N GLY A 188 6.28 -16.07 10.45
CA GLY A 188 6.83 -15.56 11.70
C GLY A 188 6.99 -16.67 12.75
N PHE A 189 5.96 -17.49 12.96
CA PHE A 189 6.01 -18.59 13.91
C PHE A 189 6.88 -19.77 13.44
N LEU A 190 6.94 -20.02 12.12
CA LEU A 190 7.88 -20.99 11.57
C LEU A 190 9.33 -20.55 11.87
N ALA A 191 9.68 -19.29 11.64
CA ALA A 191 11.00 -18.76 11.96
C ALA A 191 11.32 -18.86 13.46
N LEU A 192 10.36 -18.49 14.33
CA LEU A 192 10.51 -18.63 15.78
C LEU A 192 10.71 -20.09 16.19
N SER A 193 9.95 -21.02 15.62
CA SER A 193 10.08 -22.45 15.90
C SER A 193 11.44 -22.99 15.47
N ALA A 194 11.94 -22.58 14.31
CA ALA A 194 13.29 -22.94 13.83
C ALA A 194 14.37 -22.41 14.76
N LEU A 195 14.28 -21.16 15.20
CA LEU A 195 15.19 -20.57 16.18
C LEU A 195 15.15 -21.35 17.50
N LEU A 196 13.98 -21.65 18.03
CA LEU A 196 13.87 -22.44 19.28
C LEU A 196 14.56 -23.80 19.16
N VAL A 197 14.42 -24.52 18.04
CA VAL A 197 15.10 -25.80 17.80
C VAL A 197 16.61 -25.65 17.78
N LEU A 198 17.13 -24.56 17.24
CA LEU A 198 18.58 -24.30 17.22
C LEU A 198 19.14 -23.93 18.58
N PHE A 199 18.39 -23.17 19.38
CA PHE A 199 18.86 -22.63 20.65
C PHE A 199 18.61 -23.54 21.85
N VAL A 200 17.55 -24.35 21.82
CA VAL A 200 17.27 -25.28 22.93
C VAL A 200 18.12 -26.56 22.76
N LYS A 201 19.23 -26.64 23.46
CA LYS A 201 20.02 -27.87 23.52
C LYS A 201 19.23 -28.99 24.22
N PRO A 202 19.13 -30.20 23.64
CA PRO A 202 18.49 -31.30 24.34
C PRO A 202 19.29 -31.66 25.61
N LYS A 203 18.59 -31.85 26.74
CA LYS A 203 19.14 -32.17 28.04
C LYS A 203 19.96 -33.49 28.08
N HIS A 204 19.92 -34.30 27.00
CA HIS A 204 20.50 -35.64 26.97
C HIS A 204 22.02 -35.69 26.71
N GLU A 205 22.66 -34.59 26.32
CA GLU A 205 24.13 -34.59 26.11
C GLU A 205 24.93 -34.28 27.39
N GLN A 206 24.26 -33.86 28.46
CA GLN A 206 24.96 -33.57 29.74
C GLN A 206 25.23 -34.78 30.61
N SER A 207 24.66 -35.97 30.32
CA SER A 207 24.84 -37.19 31.14
C SER A 207 25.92 -38.15 30.63
N LEU A 208 26.66 -37.79 29.59
CA LEU A 208 27.74 -38.62 29.04
C LEU A 208 29.15 -38.07 29.33
N VAL A 209 29.27 -37.01 30.14
CA VAL A 209 30.55 -36.36 30.50
C VAL A 209 30.81 -36.45 32.01
N GLU A 210 30.00 -37.17 32.76
CA GLU A 210 30.33 -37.66 34.11
C GLU A 210 30.65 -39.18 33.99
#